data_1f55008987006fe1b4db5005c6e46b08
#
_entry.id   1f55008987006fe1b4db5005c6e46b08
#
_cell.length_a   1.000
_cell.length_b   1.000
_cell.length_c   1.000
_cell.angle_alpha   90.00
_cell.angle_beta   90.00
_cell.angle_gamma   90.00
#
_symmetry.space_group_name_H-M   'P 1'
#
loop_
_entity.id
_entity.type
_entity.pdbx_description
1 polymer ?
#
loop_
_entity_poly.entity_id
_entity_poly.type
_entity_poly.pdbx_seq_one_letter_code
_entity_poly.pdbx_strand_id
1 'polypeptide(L)'
;AAYACLVPRLVTGQFDPSVDRAIWPSTGNYCRGGVAISRILGCRGVAVLPAGMSRERFDWLQTWVANPDDIIRTPGTESNVKEIYDKCAELARDKQNVILNQFSEFANYLIHYHCTAAAFDCTFQHLKRARKEYRLAAFVAATGSAGTLAAGDRLKELHGTKIVAVEAAECPTMLCNGYGE
;
A
#
# COMPACT_ATOMS: atom_id res chain seq x y z
N ALA A 1 1.42 3.82 2.31
CA ALA A 1 1.57 2.37 2.52
C ALA A 1 3.05 1.94 2.50
N ALA A 2 3.81 2.14 1.39
CA ALA A 2 5.19 1.64 1.31
C ALA A 2 6.10 2.12 2.45
N TYR A 3 6.12 3.41 2.75
CA TYR A 3 6.84 3.96 3.90
C TYR A 3 6.40 3.29 5.21
N ALA A 4 5.10 3.12 5.41
CA ALA A 4 4.54 2.53 6.62
C ALA A 4 4.92 1.06 6.79
N CYS A 5 5.07 0.30 5.71
CA CYS A 5 5.45 -1.10 5.80
C CYS A 5 6.96 -1.29 6.07
N LEU A 6 7.81 -0.41 5.54
CA LEU A 6 9.26 -0.56 5.68
C LEU A 6 9.81 0.05 6.98
N VAL A 7 9.42 1.27 7.34
CA VAL A 7 10.04 2.00 8.44
C VAL A 7 9.89 1.31 9.80
N PRO A 8 8.74 0.73 10.18
CA PRO A 8 8.65 -0.01 11.43
C PRO A 8 9.63 -1.19 11.51
N ARG A 9 9.85 -1.89 10.40
CA ARG A 9 10.80 -3.01 10.35
C ARG A 9 12.25 -2.54 10.48
N LEU A 10 12.59 -1.38 9.88
CA LEU A 10 13.89 -0.74 10.06
C LEU A 10 14.16 -0.38 11.52
N VAL A 11 13.22 0.34 12.17
CA VAL A 11 13.43 0.84 13.55
C VAL A 11 13.35 -0.26 14.60
N THR A 12 12.73 -1.39 14.28
CA THR A 12 12.65 -2.56 15.19
C THR A 12 13.72 -3.61 14.91
N GLY A 13 14.62 -3.38 13.94
CA GLY A 13 15.68 -4.31 13.58
C GLY A 13 15.19 -5.56 12.83
N GLN A 14 13.98 -5.54 12.30
CA GLN A 14 13.42 -6.62 11.47
C GLN A 14 13.79 -6.52 9.99
N PHE A 15 14.55 -5.52 9.62
CA PHE A 15 15.08 -5.27 8.29
C PHE A 15 16.43 -4.56 8.41
N ASP A 16 17.48 -5.19 7.88
CA ASP A 16 18.81 -4.59 7.78
C ASP A 16 19.05 -4.08 6.34
N PRO A 17 19.09 -2.76 6.13
CA PRO A 17 19.23 -2.18 4.80
C PRO A 17 20.56 -2.54 4.11
N SER A 18 21.57 -2.98 4.85
CA SER A 18 22.87 -3.37 4.31
C SER A 18 22.89 -4.79 3.74
N VAL A 19 21.95 -5.64 4.14
CA VAL A 19 21.90 -7.07 3.81
C VAL A 19 20.62 -7.47 3.14
N ASP A 20 19.48 -6.94 3.65
CA ASP A 20 18.14 -7.36 3.24
C ASP A 20 17.67 -6.66 1.97
N ARG A 21 16.80 -7.34 1.26
CA ARG A 21 16.11 -6.83 0.06
C ARG A 21 14.63 -6.64 0.36
N ALA A 22 14.14 -5.42 0.15
CA ALA A 22 12.74 -5.08 0.31
C ALA A 22 11.95 -5.53 -0.93
N ILE A 23 11.13 -6.58 -0.79
CA ILE A 23 10.33 -7.13 -1.88
C ILE A 23 8.94 -6.50 -1.86
N TRP A 24 8.56 -5.86 -2.95
CA TRP A 24 7.33 -5.06 -3.09
C TRP A 24 6.35 -5.70 -4.08
N PRO A 25 5.47 -6.63 -3.63
CA PRO A 25 4.44 -7.21 -4.49
C PRO A 25 3.30 -6.23 -4.74
N SER A 26 2.98 -5.98 -6.01
CA SER A 26 1.87 -5.10 -6.36
C SER A 26 1.59 -5.11 -7.86
N THR A 27 0.38 -4.79 -8.24
CA THR A 27 0.02 -4.54 -9.64
C THR A 27 0.33 -3.10 -10.09
N GLY A 28 0.84 -2.22 -9.24
CA GLY A 28 1.07 -0.82 -9.65
C GLY A 28 1.76 0.09 -8.66
N ASN A 29 1.01 1.02 -8.08
CA ASN A 29 1.57 2.15 -7.34
C ASN A 29 2.32 1.77 -6.05
N TYR A 30 1.92 0.68 -5.40
CA TYR A 30 2.58 0.25 -4.17
C TYR A 30 4.03 -0.19 -4.43
N CYS A 31 4.30 -1.02 -5.46
CA CYS A 31 5.67 -1.42 -5.78
C CYS A 31 6.52 -0.22 -6.25
N ARG A 32 5.93 0.73 -6.97
CA ARG A 32 6.62 2.00 -7.33
C ARG A 32 7.02 2.78 -6.08
N GLY A 33 6.08 2.99 -5.16
CA GLY A 33 6.35 3.64 -3.88
C GLY A 33 7.38 2.87 -3.05
N GLY A 34 7.34 1.54 -3.09
CA GLY A 34 8.28 0.66 -2.41
C GLY A 34 9.71 0.80 -2.92
N VAL A 35 9.89 0.74 -4.24
CA VAL A 35 11.23 0.91 -4.86
C VAL A 35 11.76 2.32 -4.60
N ALA A 36 10.91 3.35 -4.70
CA ALA A 36 11.32 4.73 -4.43
C ALA A 36 11.79 4.92 -2.98
N ILE A 37 11.02 4.45 -2.00
CA ILE A 37 11.41 4.57 -0.59
C ILE A 37 12.65 3.73 -0.26
N SER A 38 12.80 2.55 -0.86
CA SER A 38 14.00 1.75 -0.71
C SER A 38 15.25 2.51 -1.18
N ARG A 39 15.18 3.13 -2.35
CA ARG A 39 16.29 3.96 -2.87
C ARG A 39 16.58 5.17 -1.98
N ILE A 40 15.55 5.86 -1.49
CA ILE A 40 15.70 7.01 -0.58
C ILE A 40 16.39 6.61 0.72
N LEU A 41 16.06 5.42 1.25
CA LEU A 41 16.63 4.89 2.50
C LEU A 41 17.94 4.11 2.29
N GLY A 42 18.45 4.05 1.05
CA GLY A 42 19.73 3.40 0.74
C GLY A 42 19.70 1.87 0.79
N CYS A 43 18.53 1.24 0.69
CA CYS A 43 18.38 -0.21 0.66
C CYS A 43 17.93 -0.72 -0.72
N ARG A 44 18.14 -2.01 -0.99
CA ARG A 44 17.73 -2.65 -2.25
C ARG A 44 16.23 -2.93 -2.26
N GLY A 45 15.51 -2.31 -3.20
CA GLY A 45 14.09 -2.53 -3.44
C GLY A 45 13.85 -3.35 -4.70
N VAL A 46 13.04 -4.40 -4.59
CA VAL A 46 12.67 -5.30 -5.69
C VAL A 46 11.17 -5.20 -5.93
N ALA A 47 10.77 -4.84 -7.15
CA ALA A 47 9.37 -4.82 -7.56
C ALA A 47 8.94 -6.19 -8.10
N VAL A 48 7.79 -6.70 -7.67
CA VAL A 48 7.18 -7.92 -8.22
C VAL A 48 5.81 -7.56 -8.74
N LEU A 49 5.63 -7.61 -10.09
CA LEU A 49 4.39 -7.18 -10.73
C LEU A 49 4.12 -7.96 -12.03
N PRO A 50 2.84 -8.04 -12.48
CA PRO A 50 2.49 -8.75 -13.71
C PRO A 50 3.13 -8.13 -14.96
N ALA A 51 3.51 -8.98 -15.92
CA ALA A 51 4.14 -8.55 -17.17
C ALA A 51 3.20 -7.71 -18.06
N GLY A 52 1.87 -7.90 -17.91
CA GLY A 52 0.86 -7.15 -18.67
C GLY A 52 0.58 -5.73 -18.16
N MET A 53 1.33 -5.24 -17.17
CA MET A 53 1.20 -3.85 -16.73
C MET A 53 1.68 -2.87 -17.78
N SER A 54 1.23 -1.60 -17.68
CA SER A 54 1.55 -0.57 -18.68
C SER A 54 3.06 -0.32 -18.81
N ARG A 55 3.48 0.02 -20.02
CA ARG A 55 4.88 0.32 -20.32
C ARG A 55 5.43 1.43 -19.42
N GLU A 56 4.65 2.47 -19.19
CA GLU A 56 5.07 3.61 -18.35
C GLU A 56 5.43 3.19 -16.90
N ARG A 57 4.77 2.14 -16.38
CA ARG A 57 5.11 1.61 -15.06
C ARG A 57 6.49 0.98 -15.04
N PHE A 58 6.81 0.19 -16.08
CA PHE A 58 8.13 -0.42 -16.22
C PHE A 58 9.21 0.60 -16.49
N ASP A 59 8.98 1.54 -17.39
CA ASP A 59 9.93 2.61 -17.72
C ASP A 59 10.25 3.43 -16.46
N TRP A 60 9.23 3.76 -15.66
CA TRP A 60 9.44 4.45 -14.39
C TRP A 60 10.24 3.60 -13.39
N LEU A 61 9.90 2.31 -13.21
CA LEU A 61 10.63 1.41 -12.30
C LEU A 61 12.10 1.31 -12.68
N GLN A 62 12.43 1.22 -13.99
CA GLN A 62 13.80 1.15 -14.47
C GLN A 62 14.64 2.37 -14.07
N THR A 63 14.03 3.53 -13.90
CA THR A 63 14.76 4.74 -13.44
C THR A 63 15.07 4.72 -11.94
N TRP A 64 14.37 3.88 -11.17
CA TRP A 64 14.46 3.86 -9.71
C TRP A 64 15.17 2.65 -9.13
N VAL A 65 15.13 1.49 -9.77
CA VAL A 65 15.88 0.31 -9.33
C VAL A 65 17.37 0.49 -9.56
N ALA A 66 18.18 -0.13 -8.70
CA ALA A 66 19.62 -0.14 -8.85
C ALA A 66 20.08 -1.15 -9.93
N ASN A 67 19.35 -2.28 -10.05
CA ASN A 67 19.61 -3.32 -11.03
C ASN A 67 18.32 -3.61 -11.81
N PRO A 68 18.34 -3.69 -13.15
CA PRO A 68 17.18 -4.09 -13.94
C PRO A 68 16.55 -5.42 -13.51
N ASP A 69 17.32 -6.35 -12.95
CA ASP A 69 16.84 -7.63 -12.42
C ASP A 69 15.99 -7.48 -11.14
N ASP A 70 15.95 -6.29 -10.54
CA ASP A 70 15.08 -5.98 -9.41
C ASP A 70 13.63 -5.68 -9.85
N ILE A 71 13.33 -5.83 -11.14
CA ILE A 71 11.97 -5.80 -11.67
C ILE A 71 11.57 -7.21 -12.09
N ILE A 72 10.93 -7.92 -11.18
CA ILE A 72 10.47 -9.29 -11.40
C ILE A 72 9.07 -9.25 -12.01
N ARG A 73 8.96 -9.84 -13.22
CA ARG A 73 7.69 -9.91 -13.95
C ARG A 73 7.03 -11.28 -13.71
N THR A 74 5.78 -11.27 -13.26
CA THR A 74 4.95 -12.47 -13.17
C THR A 74 4.04 -12.59 -14.38
N PRO A 75 3.52 -13.78 -14.73
CA PRO A 75 2.53 -13.92 -15.80
C PRO A 75 1.26 -13.12 -15.53
N GLY A 76 0.60 -12.64 -16.57
CA GLY A 76 -0.74 -12.08 -16.52
C GLY A 76 -0.81 -10.56 -16.42
N THR A 77 -1.92 -10.07 -15.89
CA THR A 77 -2.33 -8.66 -15.81
C THR A 77 -2.64 -8.27 -14.35
N GLU A 78 -3.30 -7.12 -14.14
CA GLU A 78 -3.72 -6.63 -12.81
C GLU A 78 -4.60 -7.59 -12.02
N SER A 79 -5.27 -8.53 -12.68
CA SER A 79 -6.13 -9.54 -12.04
C SER A 79 -5.36 -10.79 -11.56
N ASN A 80 -4.07 -10.91 -11.94
CA ASN A 80 -3.26 -12.09 -11.64
C ASN A 80 -2.46 -11.91 -10.32
N VAL A 81 -3.17 -11.75 -9.21
CA VAL A 81 -2.57 -11.54 -7.89
C VAL A 81 -1.95 -12.82 -7.33
N LYS A 82 -2.53 -13.99 -7.64
CA LYS A 82 -2.01 -15.29 -7.21
C LYS A 82 -0.57 -15.52 -7.68
N GLU A 83 -0.26 -15.22 -8.95
CA GLU A 83 1.08 -15.39 -9.52
C GLU A 83 2.11 -14.50 -8.83
N ILE A 84 1.69 -13.31 -8.35
CA ILE A 84 2.54 -12.43 -7.53
C ILE A 84 2.84 -13.10 -6.19
N TYR A 85 1.83 -13.68 -5.52
CA TYR A 85 2.00 -14.35 -4.23
C TYR A 85 2.84 -15.61 -4.35
N ASP A 86 2.62 -16.42 -5.38
CA ASP A 86 3.44 -17.62 -5.65
C ASP A 86 4.92 -17.24 -5.84
N LYS A 87 5.19 -16.15 -6.57
CA LYS A 87 6.54 -15.62 -6.74
C LYS A 87 7.12 -15.09 -5.44
N CYS A 88 6.34 -14.42 -4.62
CA CYS A 88 6.79 -13.97 -3.30
C CYS A 88 7.10 -15.14 -2.37
N ALA A 89 6.31 -16.21 -2.41
CA ALA A 89 6.58 -17.43 -1.63
C ALA A 89 7.90 -18.12 -2.07
N GLU A 90 8.20 -18.10 -3.37
CA GLU A 90 9.49 -18.55 -3.90
C GLU A 90 10.65 -17.67 -3.37
N LEU A 91 10.51 -16.35 -3.49
CA LEU A 91 11.53 -15.39 -3.07
C LEU A 91 11.79 -15.43 -1.55
N ALA A 92 10.78 -15.71 -0.74
CA ALA A 92 10.87 -15.79 0.71
C ALA A 92 11.72 -16.98 1.21
N ARG A 93 12.09 -17.93 0.34
CA ARG A 93 13.03 -19.02 0.66
C ARG A 93 14.44 -18.48 0.93
N ASP A 94 14.81 -17.38 0.30
CA ASP A 94 16.00 -16.61 0.64
C ASP A 94 15.65 -15.64 1.76
N LYS A 95 16.26 -15.84 2.93
CA LYS A 95 15.95 -15.07 4.15
C LYS A 95 16.36 -13.60 4.07
N GLN A 96 17.20 -13.23 3.11
CA GLN A 96 17.49 -11.82 2.82
C GLN A 96 16.34 -11.10 2.10
N ASN A 97 15.37 -11.84 1.59
CA ASN A 97 14.19 -11.26 0.95
C ASN A 97 13.08 -11.02 2.00
N VAL A 98 12.84 -9.79 2.32
CA VAL A 98 11.75 -9.38 3.22
C VAL A 98 10.55 -8.98 2.39
N ILE A 99 9.50 -9.80 2.42
CA ILE A 99 8.28 -9.55 1.67
C ILE A 99 7.43 -8.51 2.40
N LEU A 100 7.21 -7.36 1.75
CA LEU A 100 6.41 -6.26 2.28
C LEU A 100 5.05 -6.24 1.58
N ASN A 101 4.14 -7.09 2.04
CA ASN A 101 2.81 -7.23 1.45
C ASN A 101 1.82 -6.27 2.11
N GLN A 102 1.33 -5.26 1.35
CA GLN A 102 0.39 -4.26 1.87
C GLN A 102 -0.93 -4.83 2.40
N PHE A 103 -1.30 -6.05 1.97
CA PHE A 103 -2.54 -6.69 2.42
C PHE A 103 -2.40 -7.36 3.80
N SER A 104 -1.19 -7.67 4.25
CA SER A 104 -0.91 -8.31 5.54
C SER A 104 -0.15 -7.43 6.53
N GLU A 105 0.38 -6.28 6.09
CA GLU A 105 1.12 -5.35 6.96
C GLU A 105 0.17 -4.43 7.73
N PHE A 106 -0.02 -4.68 9.02
CA PHE A 106 -0.87 -3.85 9.88
C PHE A 106 -0.41 -2.39 9.94
N ALA A 107 0.86 -2.12 9.69
CA ALA A 107 1.39 -0.77 9.58
C ALA A 107 0.73 0.04 8.44
N ASN A 108 0.22 -0.62 7.40
CA ASN A 108 -0.57 0.03 6.35
C ASN A 108 -1.89 0.61 6.91
N TYR A 109 -2.57 -0.12 7.81
CA TYR A 109 -3.73 0.40 8.53
C TYR A 109 -3.34 1.59 9.43
N LEU A 110 -2.31 1.42 10.26
CA LEU A 110 -1.91 2.42 11.25
C LEU A 110 -1.55 3.78 10.65
N ILE A 111 -0.83 3.81 9.51
CA ILE A 111 -0.46 5.10 8.88
C ILE A 111 -1.69 5.86 8.39
N HIS A 112 -2.68 5.17 7.85
CA HIS A 112 -3.92 5.81 7.41
C HIS A 112 -4.78 6.26 8.59
N TYR A 113 -4.88 5.43 9.63
CA TYR A 113 -5.60 5.76 10.85
C TYR A 113 -5.02 7.01 11.54
N HIS A 114 -3.69 7.08 11.71
CA HIS A 114 -3.05 8.19 12.42
C HIS A 114 -2.77 9.40 11.53
N CYS A 115 -2.17 9.21 10.38
CA CYS A 115 -1.67 10.32 9.57
C CYS A 115 -2.69 10.82 8.53
N THR A 116 -3.32 9.90 7.78
CA THR A 116 -4.30 10.31 6.76
C THR A 116 -5.53 10.90 7.41
N ALA A 117 -6.05 10.27 8.46
CA ALA A 117 -7.18 10.81 9.21
C ALA A 117 -6.89 12.17 9.82
N ALA A 118 -5.68 12.36 10.41
CA ALA A 118 -5.29 13.65 10.99
C ALA A 118 -5.24 14.76 9.92
N ALA A 119 -4.78 14.46 8.71
CA ALA A 119 -4.78 15.41 7.61
C ALA A 119 -6.21 15.81 7.20
N PHE A 120 -7.13 14.84 7.10
CA PHE A 120 -8.54 15.11 6.84
C PHE A 120 -9.20 15.89 7.98
N ASP A 121 -8.94 15.51 9.23
CA ASP A 121 -9.48 16.23 10.39
C ASP A 121 -8.99 17.69 10.42
N CYS A 122 -7.70 17.92 10.24
CA CYS A 122 -7.12 19.27 10.17
C CYS A 122 -7.80 20.13 9.10
N THR A 123 -8.00 19.56 7.90
CA THR A 123 -8.69 20.23 6.79
C THR A 123 -10.14 20.52 7.16
N PHE A 124 -10.85 19.54 7.72
CA PHE A 124 -12.24 19.71 8.15
C PHE A 124 -12.39 20.77 9.23
N GLN A 125 -11.53 20.77 10.25
CA GLN A 125 -11.53 21.79 11.30
C GLN A 125 -11.28 23.19 10.73
N HIS A 126 -10.39 23.32 9.75
CA HIS A 126 -10.17 24.59 9.07
C HIS A 126 -11.43 25.09 8.37
N LEU A 127 -12.10 24.22 7.61
CA LEU A 127 -13.36 24.56 6.93
C LEU A 127 -14.49 24.89 7.91
N LYS A 128 -14.58 24.20 9.02
CA LYS A 128 -15.59 24.38 10.07
C LYS A 128 -15.43 25.72 10.80
N ARG A 129 -14.21 26.26 10.87
CA ARG A 129 -14.01 27.62 11.41
C ARG A 129 -14.72 28.70 10.58
N ALA A 130 -14.74 28.54 9.25
CA ALA A 130 -15.42 29.46 8.35
C ALA A 130 -16.94 29.21 8.34
N ARG A 131 -17.39 27.96 8.50
CA ARG A 131 -18.80 27.57 8.46
C ARG A 131 -19.11 26.52 9.54
N LYS A 132 -19.62 26.98 10.68
CA LYS A 132 -19.87 26.15 11.87
C LYS A 132 -20.89 25.02 11.64
N GLU A 133 -21.79 25.19 10.67
CA GLU A 133 -22.82 24.22 10.28
C GLU A 133 -22.28 23.00 9.52
N TYR A 134 -21.03 23.03 9.05
CA TYR A 134 -20.46 21.90 8.33
C TYR A 134 -20.31 20.66 9.21
N ARG A 135 -20.67 19.53 8.64
CA ARG A 135 -20.48 18.18 9.22
C ARG A 135 -19.72 17.30 8.26
N LEU A 136 -18.81 16.52 8.77
CA LEU A 136 -18.11 15.48 8.00
C LEU A 136 -19.04 14.26 7.90
N ALA A 137 -19.92 14.27 6.88
CA ALA A 137 -21.02 13.32 6.77
C ALA A 137 -20.55 11.91 6.43
N ALA A 138 -19.60 11.78 5.50
CA ALA A 138 -19.10 10.49 5.05
C ALA A 138 -17.63 10.57 4.62
N PHE A 139 -16.92 9.47 4.83
CA PHE A 139 -15.62 9.17 4.23
C PHE A 139 -15.82 8.09 3.17
N VAL A 140 -15.59 8.43 1.91
CA VAL A 140 -15.79 7.55 0.77
C VAL A 140 -14.42 7.18 0.19
N ALA A 141 -14.11 5.89 0.12
CA ALA A 141 -12.82 5.43 -0.41
C ALA A 141 -12.99 4.13 -1.22
N ALA A 142 -12.28 4.08 -2.34
CA ALA A 142 -12.09 2.83 -3.05
C ALA A 142 -11.21 1.90 -2.19
N THR A 143 -11.53 0.61 -2.20
CA THR A 143 -10.81 -0.40 -1.43
C THR A 143 -10.05 -1.36 -2.34
N GLY A 144 -8.77 -1.55 -2.02
CA GLY A 144 -7.91 -2.62 -2.50
C GLY A 144 -7.36 -3.34 -1.27
N SER A 145 -6.26 -2.84 -0.70
CA SER A 145 -5.73 -3.36 0.58
C SER A 145 -6.55 -2.93 1.82
N ALA A 146 -7.65 -2.21 1.64
CA ALA A 146 -8.48 -1.59 2.68
C ALA A 146 -7.75 -0.57 3.60
N GLY A 147 -6.46 -0.34 3.42
CA GLY A 147 -5.67 0.55 4.28
C GLY A 147 -6.26 1.95 4.41
N THR A 148 -6.71 2.55 3.31
CA THR A 148 -7.29 3.90 3.33
C THR A 148 -8.58 3.99 4.16
N LEU A 149 -9.35 2.90 4.28
CA LEU A 149 -10.57 2.87 5.11
C LEU A 149 -10.27 3.09 6.59
N ALA A 150 -9.05 2.78 7.05
CA ALA A 150 -8.61 3.05 8.41
C ALA A 150 -8.68 4.56 8.78
N ALA A 151 -8.49 5.45 7.80
CA ALA A 151 -8.73 6.87 8.02
C ALA A 151 -10.20 7.16 8.32
N GLY A 152 -11.10 6.44 7.66
CA GLY A 152 -12.54 6.48 7.94
C GLY A 152 -12.87 6.05 9.36
N ASP A 153 -12.23 4.98 9.87
CA ASP A 153 -12.42 4.51 11.26
C ASP A 153 -12.11 5.63 12.26
N ARG A 154 -10.97 6.29 12.09
CA ARG A 154 -10.61 7.40 12.96
C ARG A 154 -11.55 8.59 12.83
N LEU A 155 -11.96 8.94 11.62
CA LEU A 155 -12.91 10.04 11.39
C LEU A 155 -14.31 9.70 11.94
N LYS A 156 -14.71 8.43 11.93
CA LYS A 156 -15.93 7.96 12.58
C LYS A 156 -15.88 8.16 14.09
N GLU A 157 -14.77 7.83 14.73
CA GLU A 157 -14.57 8.06 16.17
C GLU A 157 -14.63 9.55 16.53
N LEU A 158 -13.97 10.40 15.72
CA LEU A 158 -13.86 11.83 15.99
C LEU A 158 -15.15 12.61 15.70
N HIS A 159 -15.87 12.24 14.67
CA HIS A 159 -16.95 13.06 14.11
C HIS A 159 -18.27 12.31 13.85
N GLY A 160 -18.33 11.01 14.11
CA GLY A 160 -19.49 10.18 13.75
C GLY A 160 -19.66 10.01 12.23
N THR A 161 -18.57 10.20 11.47
CA THR A 161 -18.55 10.10 10.01
C THR A 161 -18.97 8.69 9.55
N LYS A 162 -19.83 8.60 8.54
CA LYS A 162 -20.14 7.31 7.88
C LYS A 162 -18.96 6.87 7.00
N ILE A 163 -18.67 5.58 6.97
CA ILE A 163 -17.67 5.00 6.07
C ILE A 163 -18.39 4.35 4.90
N VAL A 164 -17.98 4.68 3.69
CA VAL A 164 -18.48 4.10 2.44
C VAL A 164 -17.29 3.49 1.68
N ALA A 165 -17.22 2.17 1.67
CA ALA A 165 -16.26 1.44 0.84
C ALA A 165 -16.81 1.31 -0.58
N VAL A 166 -15.96 1.59 -1.57
CA VAL A 166 -16.31 1.48 -2.99
C VAL A 166 -15.46 0.37 -3.61
N GLU A 167 -16.11 -0.57 -4.26
CA GLU A 167 -15.48 -1.67 -4.98
C GLU A 167 -15.86 -1.65 -6.45
N ALA A 168 -15.03 -2.24 -7.31
CA ALA A 168 -15.39 -2.48 -8.70
C ALA A 168 -16.49 -3.54 -8.77
N ALA A 169 -17.46 -3.35 -9.66
CA ALA A 169 -18.55 -4.31 -9.86
C ALA A 169 -18.03 -5.70 -10.27
N GLU A 170 -16.92 -5.73 -10.98
CA GLU A 170 -16.24 -6.95 -11.45
C GLU A 170 -15.39 -7.63 -10.35
N CYS A 171 -15.14 -6.94 -9.22
CA CYS A 171 -14.36 -7.45 -8.10
C CYS A 171 -14.92 -7.00 -6.75
N PRO A 172 -16.14 -7.43 -6.38
CA PRO A 172 -16.81 -7.03 -5.15
C PRO A 172 -16.38 -7.91 -3.96
N THR A 173 -15.09 -7.96 -3.66
CA THR A 173 -14.51 -8.93 -2.72
C THR A 173 -15.05 -8.77 -1.30
N MET A 174 -15.12 -7.54 -0.79
CA MET A 174 -15.64 -7.30 0.56
C MET A 174 -17.14 -7.55 0.66
N LEU A 175 -17.90 -7.16 -0.37
CA LEU A 175 -19.35 -7.36 -0.39
C LEU A 175 -19.72 -8.84 -0.45
N CYS A 176 -19.01 -9.65 -1.27
CA CYS A 176 -19.34 -11.03 -1.49
C CYS A 176 -18.68 -12.01 -0.49
N ASN A 177 -17.44 -11.71 -0.08
CA ASN A 177 -16.62 -12.63 0.74
C ASN A 177 -16.45 -12.13 2.18
N GLY A 178 -16.77 -10.87 2.48
CA GLY A 178 -16.64 -10.28 3.80
C GLY A 178 -15.22 -9.91 4.21
N TYR A 179 -14.22 -10.29 3.42
CA TYR A 179 -12.80 -9.90 3.60
C TYR A 179 -12.13 -9.88 2.23
N GLY A 180 -11.17 -8.97 2.08
CA GLY A 180 -10.36 -8.86 0.88
C GLY A 180 -9.13 -9.75 0.93
N GLU A 181 -8.57 -10.05 -0.23
CA GLU A 181 -7.23 -10.60 -0.37
C GLU A 181 -6.18 -9.51 -0.48
#